data_afcaedc32d7a9f813b882a30b5fe41cd
#
_entry.id   afcaedc32d7a9f813b882a30b5fe41cd
#
_cell.length_a   1.000
_cell.length_b   1.000
_cell.length_c   1.000
_cell.angle_alpha   90.00
_cell.angle_beta   90.00
_cell.angle_gamma   90.00
#
_symmetry.space_group_name_H-M   'P 1'
#
loop_
_entity.id
_entity.type
_entity.pdbx_description
1 polymer ?
#
loop_
_entity_poly.entity_id
_entity_poly.type
_entity_poly.pdbx_seq_one_letter_code
_entity_poly.pdbx_strand_id
1 'polypeptide(L)'
;MKLVKKQKENVTVILLESTLGLEENIKMLLAHEYTHWIREKEIKHDIFEMCIGERFITEGIACSFSEEIVPNKQTSYYTIVPNTTVEWVENNIETIDKVVETELDKNNMMYDFFYMFAKTRIPNMPVRTGYVYGYLKVKEYMRKNNLKIKDIVKLDWREVLNR
;
A
#
# COMPACT_ATOMS: atom_id res chain seq x y z
N MET A 1 16.76 1.84 -0.30
CA MET A 1 16.10 2.32 -1.53
C MET A 1 15.34 3.60 -1.22
N LYS A 2 15.57 4.67 -1.95
CA LYS A 2 14.83 5.94 -1.80
C LYS A 2 14.11 6.24 -3.10
N LEU A 3 12.81 6.49 -3.02
CA LEU A 3 12.03 7.07 -4.10
C LEU A 3 12.04 8.59 -3.97
N VAL A 4 12.26 9.30 -5.07
CA VAL A 4 12.08 10.75 -5.13
C VAL A 4 11.05 11.05 -6.21
N LYS A 5 9.85 11.44 -5.79
CA LYS A 5 8.78 11.87 -6.70
C LYS A 5 8.92 13.37 -6.95
N LYS A 6 9.07 13.77 -8.21
CA LYS A 6 9.04 15.17 -8.64
C LYS A 6 7.81 15.40 -9.50
N GLN A 7 6.88 16.19 -9.00
CA GLN A 7 5.47 16.25 -9.43
C GLN A 7 5.16 17.39 -10.43
N LYS A 8 6.00 17.66 -11.43
CA LYS A 8 5.66 18.65 -12.48
C LYS A 8 5.73 18.14 -13.92
N GLU A 9 6.27 16.99 -14.12
CA GLU A 9 6.31 16.32 -15.42
C GLU A 9 6.11 14.84 -15.12
N ASN A 10 5.40 14.07 -15.89
CA ASN A 10 5.12 12.62 -15.67
C ASN A 10 6.41 11.77 -15.55
N VAL A 11 7.26 12.09 -14.60
CA VAL A 11 8.57 11.47 -14.38
C VAL A 11 8.58 10.78 -13.03
N THR A 12 8.74 9.47 -13.02
CA THR A 12 9.03 8.67 -11.83
C THR A 12 10.53 8.40 -11.79
N VAL A 13 11.19 8.79 -10.69
CA VAL A 13 12.61 8.52 -10.47
C VAL A 13 12.72 7.38 -9.45
N ILE A 14 13.30 6.26 -9.85
CA ILE A 14 13.56 5.10 -9.00
C ILE A 14 15.06 5.06 -8.70
N LEU A 15 15.42 5.15 -7.42
CA LEU A 15 16.78 4.97 -6.96
C LEU A 15 16.97 3.51 -6.55
N LEU A 16 17.86 2.81 -7.24
CA LEU A 16 18.14 1.40 -7.02
C LEU A 16 19.56 1.24 -6.46
N GLU A 17 19.70 0.41 -5.45
CA GLU A 17 20.99 -0.15 -5.09
C GLU A 17 21.26 -1.37 -5.96
N SER A 18 22.52 -1.51 -6.42
CA SER A 18 22.94 -2.66 -7.23
C SER A 18 22.91 -3.93 -6.37
N THR A 19 21.86 -4.74 -6.54
CA THR A 19 21.65 -6.00 -5.82
C THR A 19 21.26 -7.12 -6.77
N LEU A 20 21.43 -8.36 -6.33
CA LEU A 20 20.89 -9.53 -7.02
C LEU A 20 19.35 -9.37 -7.21
N GLY A 21 18.85 -9.70 -8.41
CA GLY A 21 17.44 -9.55 -8.72
C GLY A 21 17.01 -8.14 -9.16
N LEU A 22 17.94 -7.31 -9.61
CA LEU A 22 17.70 -5.92 -10.02
C LEU A 22 16.55 -5.78 -11.02
N GLU A 23 16.46 -6.65 -12.02
CA GLU A 23 15.41 -6.59 -13.05
C GLU A 23 14.00 -6.81 -12.45
N GLU A 24 13.83 -7.81 -11.59
CA GLU A 24 12.55 -8.08 -10.93
C GLU A 24 12.17 -6.94 -9.97
N ASN A 25 13.14 -6.41 -9.24
CA ASN A 25 12.94 -5.26 -8.34
C ASN A 25 12.49 -4.02 -9.12
N ILE A 26 13.08 -3.76 -10.28
CA ILE A 26 12.67 -2.66 -11.17
C ILE A 26 11.22 -2.88 -11.65
N LYS A 27 10.90 -4.08 -12.15
CA LYS A 27 9.54 -4.41 -12.62
C LYS A 27 8.50 -4.23 -11.51
N MET A 28 8.80 -4.74 -10.32
CA MET A 28 7.94 -4.63 -9.14
C MET A 28 7.67 -3.17 -8.79
N LEU A 29 8.73 -2.34 -8.71
CA LEU A 29 8.62 -0.93 -8.37
C LEU A 29 7.91 -0.11 -9.45
N LEU A 30 8.21 -0.37 -10.73
CA LEU A 30 7.51 0.29 -11.83
C LEU A 30 6.01 -0.02 -11.81
N ALA A 31 5.62 -1.27 -11.54
CA ALA A 31 4.23 -1.65 -11.38
C ALA A 31 3.57 -0.90 -10.21
N HIS A 32 4.25 -0.83 -9.07
CA HIS A 32 3.80 -0.09 -7.90
C HIS A 32 3.51 1.39 -8.23
N GLU A 33 4.50 2.10 -8.77
CA GLU A 33 4.39 3.51 -9.10
C GLU A 33 3.39 3.79 -10.25
N TYR A 34 3.31 2.89 -11.22
CA TYR A 34 2.33 2.99 -12.29
C TYR A 34 0.89 2.92 -11.77
N THR A 35 0.65 2.09 -10.75
CA THR A 35 -0.65 2.00 -10.08
C THR A 35 -1.03 3.33 -9.43
N HIS A 36 -0.12 3.97 -8.72
CA HIS A 36 -0.36 5.31 -8.14
C HIS A 36 -0.75 6.32 -9.22
N TRP A 37 -0.04 6.32 -10.34
CA TRP A 37 -0.32 7.24 -11.44
C TRP A 37 -1.70 7.01 -12.07
N ILE A 38 -2.12 5.75 -12.28
CA ILE A 38 -3.46 5.44 -12.77
C ILE A 38 -4.50 5.89 -11.75
N ARG A 39 -4.31 5.52 -10.47
CA ARG A 39 -5.27 5.81 -9.43
C ARG A 39 -5.46 7.31 -9.22
N GLU A 40 -4.39 8.09 -9.23
CA GLU A 40 -4.42 9.56 -9.17
C GLU A 40 -5.27 10.17 -10.30
N LYS A 41 -5.18 9.63 -11.51
CA LYS A 41 -5.99 10.09 -12.67
C LYS A 41 -7.46 9.71 -12.56
N GLU A 42 -7.76 8.53 -12.08
CA GLU A 42 -9.11 7.98 -12.05
C GLU A 42 -9.92 8.52 -10.86
N ILE A 43 -9.31 8.66 -9.69
CA ILE A 43 -9.97 9.08 -8.46
C ILE A 43 -9.87 10.60 -8.25
N LYS A 44 -8.96 11.28 -8.95
CA LYS A 44 -8.73 12.74 -8.89
C LYS A 44 -8.45 13.26 -7.47
N HIS A 45 -7.78 12.48 -6.66
CA HIS A 45 -7.34 12.91 -5.32
C HIS A 45 -5.97 13.58 -5.38
N ASP A 46 -5.82 14.68 -4.64
CA ASP A 46 -4.51 15.18 -4.29
C ASP A 46 -3.88 14.23 -3.26
N ILE A 47 -2.66 13.78 -3.53
CA ILE A 47 -1.91 12.88 -2.64
C ILE A 47 -1.74 13.46 -1.21
N PHE A 48 -1.78 14.79 -1.07
CA PHE A 48 -1.70 15.47 0.22
C PHE A 48 -3.03 15.53 0.96
N GLU A 49 -4.16 15.25 0.27
CA GLU A 49 -5.50 15.27 0.84
C GLU A 49 -6.06 13.85 1.08
N MET A 50 -5.28 12.81 0.78
CA MET A 50 -5.70 11.43 1.02
C MET A 50 -5.95 11.19 2.50
N CYS A 51 -7.12 10.62 2.83
CA CYS A 51 -7.37 10.07 4.15
C CYS A 51 -6.65 8.73 4.35
N ILE A 52 -6.60 8.26 5.59
CA ILE A 52 -5.88 7.01 5.93
C ILE A 52 -6.47 5.80 5.22
N GLY A 53 -7.80 5.71 5.12
CA GLY A 53 -8.47 4.63 4.39
C GLY A 53 -8.05 4.57 2.92
N GLU A 54 -8.06 5.73 2.25
CA GLU A 54 -7.58 5.83 0.86
C GLU A 54 -6.09 5.47 0.75
N ARG A 55 -5.26 5.91 1.71
CA ARG A 55 -3.84 5.59 1.74
C ARG A 55 -3.59 4.08 1.84
N PHE A 56 -4.27 3.40 2.76
CA PHE A 56 -4.14 1.94 2.89
C PHE A 56 -4.51 1.21 1.61
N ILE A 57 -5.62 1.58 0.99
CA ILE A 57 -6.10 0.89 -0.21
C ILE A 57 -5.25 1.22 -1.43
N THR A 58 -4.82 2.45 -1.58
CA THR A 58 -3.91 2.86 -2.66
C THR A 58 -2.60 2.09 -2.62
N GLU A 59 -1.95 1.99 -1.45
CA GLU A 59 -0.73 1.21 -1.28
C GLU A 59 -1.00 -0.30 -1.44
N GLY A 60 -2.12 -0.78 -0.93
CA GLY A 60 -2.53 -2.19 -1.06
C GLY A 60 -2.75 -2.62 -2.51
N ILE A 61 -3.39 -1.79 -3.32
CA ILE A 61 -3.58 -2.02 -4.76
C ILE A 61 -2.24 -2.00 -5.48
N ALA A 62 -1.35 -1.05 -5.17
CA ALA A 62 -0.03 -0.95 -5.78
C ALA A 62 0.84 -2.19 -5.48
N CYS A 63 0.85 -2.66 -4.23
CA CYS A 63 1.52 -3.91 -3.84
C CYS A 63 0.91 -5.14 -4.54
N SER A 64 -0.41 -5.20 -4.67
CA SER A 64 -1.10 -6.32 -5.33
C SER A 64 -0.84 -6.35 -6.84
N PHE A 65 -0.73 -5.20 -7.49
CA PHE A 65 -0.34 -5.16 -8.91
C PHE A 65 1.13 -5.54 -9.10
N SER A 66 2.01 -5.14 -8.18
CA SER A 66 3.40 -5.59 -8.17
C SER A 66 3.52 -7.11 -8.11
N GLU A 67 2.67 -7.77 -7.32
CA GLU A 67 2.58 -9.24 -7.26
C GLU A 67 2.09 -9.85 -8.58
N GLU A 68 1.11 -9.21 -9.24
CA GLU A 68 0.62 -9.69 -10.55
C GLU A 68 1.71 -9.64 -11.63
N ILE A 69 2.59 -8.63 -11.59
CA ILE A 69 3.69 -8.46 -12.55
C ILE A 69 4.92 -9.32 -12.21
N VAL A 70 5.22 -9.50 -10.91
CA VAL A 70 6.36 -10.31 -10.43
C VAL A 70 5.83 -11.34 -9.43
N PRO A 71 5.24 -12.44 -9.89
CA PRO A 71 4.59 -13.41 -9.02
C PRO A 71 5.57 -14.26 -8.20
N ASN A 72 5.04 -15.04 -7.25
CA ASN A 72 5.76 -16.04 -6.46
C ASN A 72 6.83 -15.48 -5.51
N LYS A 73 6.67 -14.26 -5.01
CA LYS A 73 7.45 -13.72 -3.90
C LYS A 73 6.59 -13.70 -2.62
N GLN A 74 7.25 -13.50 -1.49
CA GLN A 74 6.56 -13.32 -0.20
C GLN A 74 5.90 -11.92 -0.12
N THR A 75 4.89 -11.79 0.71
CA THR A 75 4.22 -10.50 0.99
C THR A 75 5.22 -9.40 1.35
N SER A 76 6.24 -9.75 2.14
CA SER A 76 7.32 -8.84 2.55
C SER A 76 8.08 -8.21 1.39
N TYR A 77 8.19 -8.92 0.26
CA TYR A 77 8.83 -8.40 -0.96
C TYR A 77 8.01 -7.26 -1.57
N TYR A 78 6.71 -7.42 -1.72
CA TYR A 78 5.83 -6.42 -2.35
C TYR A 78 5.59 -5.21 -1.45
N THR A 79 5.50 -5.42 -0.14
CA THR A 79 5.28 -4.38 0.85
C THR A 79 6.57 -3.72 1.34
N ILE A 80 7.73 -4.26 0.93
CA ILE A 80 9.08 -3.77 1.27
C ILE A 80 9.25 -3.64 2.79
N VAL A 81 8.94 -4.73 3.50
CA VAL A 81 9.09 -4.84 4.95
C VAL A 81 9.75 -6.17 5.32
N PRO A 82 10.31 -6.32 6.53
CA PRO A 82 10.73 -7.63 7.05
C PRO A 82 9.55 -8.60 7.19
N ASN A 83 9.79 -9.91 7.07
CA ASN A 83 8.77 -10.94 7.31
C ASN A 83 8.14 -10.83 8.70
N THR A 84 8.91 -10.46 9.70
CA THR A 84 8.41 -10.22 11.08
C THR A 84 7.33 -9.12 11.15
N THR A 85 7.37 -8.14 10.24
CA THR A 85 6.30 -7.13 10.12
C THR A 85 5.03 -7.75 9.55
N VAL A 86 5.16 -8.60 8.53
CA VAL A 86 4.01 -9.31 7.94
C VAL A 86 3.34 -10.19 8.99
N GLU A 87 4.11 -11.04 9.65
CA GLU A 87 3.63 -11.92 10.72
C GLU A 87 2.94 -11.14 11.86
N TRP A 88 3.52 -10.00 12.24
CA TRP A 88 2.92 -9.15 13.26
C TRP A 88 1.56 -8.61 12.81
N VAL A 89 1.45 -8.13 11.57
CA VAL A 89 0.18 -7.59 11.04
C VAL A 89 -0.88 -8.68 10.95
N GLU A 90 -0.53 -9.85 10.41
CA GLU A 90 -1.45 -11.00 10.31
C GLU A 90 -2.00 -11.42 11.69
N ASN A 91 -1.14 -11.45 12.71
CA ASN A 91 -1.54 -11.80 14.08
C ASN A 91 -2.31 -10.69 14.82
N ASN A 92 -2.31 -9.45 14.30
CA ASN A 92 -2.94 -8.30 14.96
C ASN A 92 -4.01 -7.62 14.08
N ILE A 93 -4.47 -8.27 13.00
CA ILE A 93 -5.37 -7.64 12.01
C ILE A 93 -6.65 -7.09 12.66
N GLU A 94 -7.28 -7.84 13.57
CA GLU A 94 -8.48 -7.40 14.27
C GLU A 94 -8.23 -6.21 15.22
N THR A 95 -7.04 -6.16 15.83
CA THR A 95 -6.63 -5.03 16.67
C THR A 95 -6.40 -3.78 15.82
N ILE A 96 -5.77 -3.95 14.66
CA ILE A 96 -5.59 -2.86 13.69
C ILE A 96 -6.95 -2.37 13.22
N ASP A 97 -7.87 -3.26 12.82
CA ASP A 97 -9.22 -2.92 12.39
C ASP A 97 -9.93 -2.01 13.40
N LYS A 98 -9.90 -2.39 14.68
CA LYS A 98 -10.54 -1.61 15.77
C LYS A 98 -9.92 -0.22 15.96
N VAL A 99 -8.59 -0.13 15.85
CA VAL A 99 -7.88 1.15 16.04
C VAL A 99 -8.10 2.08 14.86
N VAL A 100 -7.97 1.57 13.63
CA VAL A 100 -8.09 2.40 12.43
C VAL A 100 -9.54 2.81 12.15
N GLU A 101 -10.52 2.09 12.65
CA GLU A 101 -11.94 2.32 12.40
C GLU A 101 -12.37 3.79 12.58
N THR A 102 -11.88 4.43 13.62
CA THR A 102 -12.19 5.83 13.95
C THR A 102 -11.27 6.83 13.24
N GLU A 103 -10.28 6.34 12.49
CA GLU A 103 -9.23 7.15 11.90
C GLU A 103 -9.21 7.11 10.36
N LEU A 104 -9.99 6.23 9.74
CA LEU A 104 -9.97 6.02 8.28
C LEU A 104 -10.24 7.30 7.47
N ASP A 105 -11.13 8.18 7.94
CA ASP A 105 -11.45 9.45 7.29
C ASP A 105 -10.47 10.60 7.64
N LYS A 106 -9.45 10.35 8.47
CA LYS A 106 -8.46 11.39 8.83
C LYS A 106 -7.49 11.60 7.66
N ASN A 107 -7.28 12.85 7.29
CA ASN A 107 -6.42 13.27 6.17
C ASN A 107 -5.20 14.07 6.62
N ASN A 108 -4.74 13.89 7.83
CA ASN A 108 -3.62 14.61 8.41
C ASN A 108 -2.32 13.80 8.20
N MET A 109 -1.25 14.44 7.75
CA MET A 109 0.08 13.86 7.58
C MET A 109 0.59 13.12 8.83
N MET A 110 0.13 13.50 10.03
CA MET A 110 0.48 12.82 11.28
C MET A 110 -0.03 11.36 11.30
N TYR A 111 -1.18 11.07 10.68
CA TYR A 111 -1.69 9.71 10.58
C TYR A 111 -0.89 8.85 9.60
N ASP A 112 -0.34 9.44 8.52
CA ASP A 112 0.62 8.75 7.66
C ASP A 112 1.86 8.33 8.45
N PHE A 113 2.36 9.21 9.34
CA PHE A 113 3.46 8.84 10.23
C PHE A 113 3.11 7.65 11.12
N PHE A 114 1.89 7.58 11.65
CA PHE A 114 1.50 6.49 12.56
C PHE A 114 1.46 5.12 11.90
N TYR A 115 1.03 5.03 10.65
CA TYR A 115 0.78 3.75 10.00
C TYR A 115 1.76 3.42 8.88
N MET A 116 2.23 4.44 8.16
CA MET A 116 3.05 4.26 6.97
C MET A 116 4.55 4.40 7.26
N PHE A 117 4.94 5.23 8.24
CA PHE A 117 6.34 5.56 8.45
C PHE A 117 6.86 5.35 9.87
N ALA A 118 6.05 5.38 10.89
CA ALA A 118 6.47 5.33 12.29
C ALA A 118 5.70 4.33 13.13
N LYS A 119 6.18 4.08 14.35
CA LYS A 119 5.60 3.16 15.34
C LYS A 119 4.86 3.95 16.39
N THR A 120 3.57 3.90 16.48
CA THR A 120 2.98 4.73 17.53
C THR A 120 1.59 4.36 18.03
N ARG A 121 0.73 3.70 17.24
CA ARG A 121 -0.68 3.55 17.61
C ARG A 121 -1.00 2.30 18.42
N ILE A 122 -0.27 1.23 18.19
CA ILE A 122 -0.48 -0.06 18.84
C ILE A 122 0.84 -0.48 19.47
N PRO A 123 0.86 -1.00 20.72
CA PRO A 123 2.08 -1.51 21.34
C PRO A 123 2.81 -2.49 20.40
N ASN A 124 4.12 -2.30 20.26
CA ASN A 124 4.99 -3.11 19.40
C ASN A 124 4.66 -3.07 17.90
N MET A 125 3.82 -2.15 17.44
CA MET A 125 3.50 -1.98 16.02
C MET A 125 4.76 -1.68 15.22
N PRO A 126 5.09 -2.49 14.19
CA PRO A 126 6.24 -2.23 13.32
C PRO A 126 6.02 -1.01 12.43
N VAL A 127 7.11 -0.44 11.92
CA VAL A 127 7.02 0.57 10.86
C VAL A 127 6.42 -0.04 9.58
N ARG A 128 5.73 0.78 8.77
CA ARG A 128 5.11 0.38 7.50
C ARG A 128 3.98 -0.66 7.64
N THR A 129 3.41 -0.82 8.83
CA THR A 129 2.24 -1.68 9.08
C THR A 129 1.10 -1.42 8.08
N GLY A 130 0.85 -0.16 7.73
CA GLY A 130 -0.21 0.23 6.79
C GLY A 130 -0.06 -0.35 5.38
N TYR A 131 1.16 -0.59 4.90
CA TYR A 131 1.40 -1.24 3.61
C TYR A 131 0.93 -2.69 3.62
N VAL A 132 1.30 -3.44 4.65
CA VAL A 132 0.89 -4.84 4.82
C VAL A 132 -0.62 -4.93 5.05
N TYR A 133 -1.15 -4.09 5.93
CA TYR A 133 -2.59 -4.03 6.21
C TYR A 133 -3.40 -3.76 4.94
N GLY A 134 -3.07 -2.72 4.19
CA GLY A 134 -3.74 -2.39 2.94
C GLY A 134 -3.67 -3.52 1.91
N TYR A 135 -2.48 -4.13 1.75
CA TYR A 135 -2.30 -5.28 0.87
C TYR A 135 -3.21 -6.45 1.24
N LEU A 136 -3.26 -6.84 2.52
CA LEU A 136 -4.10 -7.94 2.98
C LEU A 136 -5.59 -7.66 2.77
N LYS A 137 -6.07 -6.44 3.06
CA LYS A 137 -7.46 -6.03 2.84
C LYS A 137 -7.84 -6.05 1.35
N VAL A 138 -6.98 -5.54 0.49
CA VAL A 138 -7.17 -5.59 -0.97
C VAL A 138 -7.23 -7.04 -1.47
N LYS A 139 -6.31 -7.90 -1.06
CA LYS A 139 -6.30 -9.32 -1.44
C LYS A 139 -7.55 -10.05 -0.95
N GLU A 140 -7.99 -9.78 0.26
CA GLU A 140 -9.21 -10.34 0.82
C GLU A 140 -10.44 -9.92 0.01
N TYR A 141 -10.57 -8.62 -0.29
CA TYR A 141 -11.68 -8.08 -1.09
C TYR A 141 -11.72 -8.69 -2.50
N MET A 142 -10.57 -8.72 -3.18
CA MET A 142 -10.46 -9.34 -4.51
C MET A 142 -10.89 -10.80 -4.49
N ARG A 143 -10.40 -11.58 -3.52
CA ARG A 143 -10.73 -13.00 -3.37
C ARG A 143 -12.23 -13.22 -3.11
N LYS A 144 -12.83 -12.44 -2.21
CA LYS A 144 -14.26 -12.54 -1.87
C LYS A 144 -15.18 -12.24 -3.05
N ASN A 145 -14.78 -11.29 -3.90
CA ASN A 145 -15.60 -10.80 -5.00
C ASN A 145 -15.16 -11.35 -6.36
N ASN A 146 -14.17 -12.25 -6.41
CA ASN A 146 -13.59 -12.80 -7.64
C ASN A 146 -13.16 -11.71 -8.64
N LEU A 147 -12.46 -10.67 -8.14
CA LEU A 147 -12.01 -9.51 -8.89
C LEU A 147 -10.51 -9.56 -9.19
N LYS A 148 -10.09 -8.81 -10.22
CA LYS A 148 -8.70 -8.55 -10.59
C LYS A 148 -8.31 -7.10 -10.29
N ILE A 149 -7.02 -6.78 -10.34
CA ILE A 149 -6.53 -5.42 -10.10
C ILE A 149 -7.22 -4.38 -11.00
N LYS A 150 -7.42 -4.68 -12.28
CA LYS A 150 -8.10 -3.78 -13.21
C LYS A 150 -9.52 -3.40 -12.78
N ASP A 151 -10.17 -4.27 -12.01
CA ASP A 151 -11.55 -4.09 -11.57
C ASP A 151 -11.63 -3.20 -10.32
N ILE A 152 -10.56 -3.18 -9.51
CA ILE A 152 -10.52 -2.48 -8.23
C ILE A 152 -9.70 -1.19 -8.22
N VAL A 153 -8.89 -0.94 -9.24
CA VAL A 153 -8.00 0.24 -9.29
C VAL A 153 -8.75 1.58 -9.21
N LYS A 154 -10.04 1.59 -9.55
CA LYS A 154 -10.92 2.77 -9.56
C LYS A 154 -11.90 2.81 -8.39
N LEU A 155 -11.96 1.77 -7.56
CA LEU A 155 -12.93 1.71 -6.48
C LEU A 155 -12.59 2.69 -5.35
N ASP A 156 -13.63 3.22 -4.73
CA ASP A 156 -13.48 3.96 -3.48
C ASP A 156 -12.97 3.02 -2.38
N TRP A 157 -12.10 3.52 -1.53
CA TRP A 157 -11.55 2.73 -0.44
C TRP A 157 -12.62 2.19 0.52
N ARG A 158 -13.77 2.89 0.63
CA ARG A 158 -14.89 2.48 1.47
C ARG A 158 -15.50 1.18 0.98
N GLU A 159 -15.60 1.00 -0.34
CA GLU A 159 -16.07 -0.25 -0.92
C GLU A 159 -15.15 -1.42 -0.54
N VAL A 160 -13.84 -1.21 -0.64
CA VAL A 160 -12.84 -2.24 -0.33
C VAL A 160 -12.81 -2.61 1.16
N LEU A 161 -13.02 -1.63 2.04
CA LEU A 161 -13.07 -1.83 3.50
C LEU A 161 -14.48 -2.13 4.03
N ASN A 162 -15.50 -2.28 3.16
CA ASN A 162 -16.90 -2.52 3.52
C ASN A 162 -17.47 -1.43 4.45
N ARG A 163 -17.30 -0.14 4.06
CA ARG A 163 -17.74 1.04 4.80
C ARG A 163 -18.83 1.80 4.07
#